data_0dc1538a28e348f41bc4e621e1a19f78
#
_entry.id   0dc1538a28e348f41bc4e621e1a19f78
#
_cell.length_a   1.000
_cell.length_b   1.000
_cell.length_c   1.000
_cell.angle_alpha   90.00
_cell.angle_beta   90.00
_cell.angle_gamma   90.00
#
_symmetry.space_group_name_H-M   'P 1'
#
loop_
_entity.id
_entity.type
_entity.pdbx_description
1 polymer ?
#
loop_
_entity_poly.entity_id
_entity_poly.type
_entity_poly.pdbx_seq_one_letter_code
_entity_poly.pdbx_strand_id
1 'polypeptide(L)'
;MKQILGAVALAVVATSAGAQVGHLPQNSPYRDVETNQEFTFFGGHYSAGGDVLGVTPRGGPMFGIRYEKHLGGPAFLMARWSHVNSERNAIDPTKAGAAAQLGRKNVSLNLYDLNLALNLTGQKSFHHIVPIINLGVGVASCGCTVKPDPYKFGTPFAFSFGGGLRYVPGGRFQLRVDWNDYLYQLKYPTQYYSNTTGTGTAAPSGQARSFWKNNGALTIGASLLFFQ
;
A
#
# COMPACT_ATOMS: atom_id res chain seq x y z
N MET A 1 22.08 -2.81 -11.43
CA MET A 1 20.89 -2.35 -12.15
C MET A 1 19.94 -1.48 -11.32
N LYS A 2 19.70 -1.72 -10.01
CA LYS A 2 18.80 -0.90 -9.16
C LYS A 2 19.27 0.56 -8.94
N GLN A 3 20.58 0.82 -8.95
CA GLN A 3 21.12 2.17 -8.77
C GLN A 3 21.02 3.05 -10.03
N ILE A 4 20.95 2.46 -11.21
CA ILE A 4 20.84 3.18 -12.48
C ILE A 4 19.40 3.72 -12.69
N LEU A 5 18.36 3.00 -12.24
CA LEU A 5 16.99 3.47 -12.30
C LEU A 5 16.75 4.71 -11.42
N GLY A 6 17.37 4.77 -10.26
CA GLY A 6 17.28 5.93 -9.36
C GLY A 6 17.92 7.19 -9.95
N ALA A 7 19.07 7.04 -10.64
CA ALA A 7 19.76 8.14 -11.27
C ALA A 7 19.02 8.69 -12.51
N VAL A 8 18.36 7.83 -13.29
CA VAL A 8 17.55 8.23 -14.43
C VAL A 8 16.29 8.98 -13.98
N ALA A 9 15.63 8.55 -12.91
CA ALA A 9 14.48 9.25 -12.35
C ALA A 9 14.84 10.65 -11.82
N LEU A 10 16.00 10.81 -11.18
CA LEU A 10 16.50 12.12 -10.72
C LEU A 10 16.89 13.04 -11.89
N ALA A 11 17.47 12.49 -12.96
CA ALA A 11 17.88 13.27 -14.14
C ALA A 11 16.67 13.83 -14.91
N VAL A 12 15.55 13.10 -14.98
CA VAL A 12 14.32 13.57 -15.65
C VAL A 12 13.68 14.73 -14.88
N VAL A 13 13.81 14.75 -13.55
CA VAL A 13 13.30 15.86 -12.71
C VAL A 13 14.17 17.12 -12.85
N ALA A 14 15.49 16.96 -13.04
CA ALA A 14 16.43 18.09 -13.12
C ALA A 14 16.33 18.88 -14.44
N THR A 15 15.90 18.26 -15.54
CA THR A 15 15.77 18.96 -16.84
C THR A 15 14.56 19.89 -16.92
N SER A 16 13.59 19.78 -16.01
CA SER A 16 12.38 20.62 -15.97
C SER A 16 12.56 21.94 -15.21
N ALA A 17 13.67 22.13 -14.49
CA ALA A 17 13.93 23.33 -13.70
C ALA A 17 14.31 24.57 -14.53
N GLY A 18 14.66 24.41 -15.80
CA GLY A 18 15.06 25.51 -16.70
C GLY A 18 13.92 26.24 -17.42
N ALA A 19 12.66 25.82 -17.25
CA ALA A 19 11.54 26.26 -18.09
C ALA A 19 10.71 27.46 -17.53
N GLN A 20 11.21 28.16 -16.51
CA GLN A 20 10.43 29.23 -15.87
C GLN A 20 10.64 30.63 -16.47
N VAL A 21 11.39 30.79 -17.53
CA VAL A 21 11.65 32.14 -18.10
C VAL A 21 10.88 32.31 -19.40
N GLY A 22 9.80 33.11 -19.37
CA GLY A 22 9.30 33.81 -20.54
C GLY A 22 8.06 33.26 -21.25
N HIS A 23 7.25 32.42 -20.61
CA HIS A 23 5.93 32.08 -21.20
C HIS A 23 4.86 33.09 -20.79
N LEU A 24 4.08 33.57 -21.76
CA LEU A 24 2.85 34.31 -21.50
C LEU A 24 1.94 33.45 -20.58
N PRO A 25 1.20 34.03 -19.61
CA PRO A 25 0.33 33.28 -18.70
C PRO A 25 -0.64 32.34 -19.39
N GLN A 26 -1.06 32.68 -20.60
CA GLN A 26 -1.96 31.88 -21.46
C GLN A 26 -1.31 30.60 -21.99
N ASN A 27 0.03 30.60 -22.14
CA ASN A 27 0.82 29.48 -22.67
C ASN A 27 1.59 28.74 -21.56
N SER A 28 1.33 29.06 -20.29
CA SER A 28 1.96 28.38 -19.16
C SER A 28 1.57 26.90 -19.16
N PRO A 29 2.53 25.97 -19.02
CA PRO A 29 2.23 24.54 -18.80
C PRO A 29 1.64 24.27 -17.41
N TYR A 30 1.72 25.27 -16.52
CA TYR A 30 1.17 25.17 -15.17
C TYR A 30 -0.29 25.65 -15.14
N ARG A 31 -1.14 24.86 -14.51
CA ARG A 31 -2.55 25.17 -14.26
C ARG A 31 -2.82 25.07 -12.77
N ASP A 32 -3.57 26.02 -12.22
CA ASP A 32 -3.99 25.97 -10.84
C ASP A 32 -4.94 24.78 -10.61
N VAL A 33 -4.75 24.09 -9.48
CA VAL A 33 -5.57 22.95 -9.05
C VAL A 33 -6.32 23.37 -7.81
N GLU A 34 -7.58 23.77 -8.01
CA GLU A 34 -8.50 24.09 -6.93
C GLU A 34 -9.14 22.79 -6.42
N THR A 35 -8.65 22.29 -5.30
CA THR A 35 -9.18 21.07 -4.67
C THR A 35 -9.25 21.31 -3.19
N ASN A 36 -10.45 21.25 -2.60
CA ASN A 36 -10.62 21.28 -1.14
C ASN A 36 -10.83 19.89 -0.59
N GLN A 37 -11.71 19.11 -1.18
CA GLN A 37 -12.01 17.74 -0.77
C GLN A 37 -12.08 16.84 -2.00
N GLU A 38 -11.60 15.62 -1.83
CA GLU A 38 -11.55 14.62 -2.90
C GLU A 38 -11.98 13.26 -2.36
N PHE A 39 -12.84 12.57 -3.10
CA PHE A 39 -13.23 11.20 -2.84
C PHE A 39 -12.81 10.33 -4.03
N THR A 40 -12.03 9.28 -3.75
CA THR A 40 -11.47 8.40 -4.78
C THR A 40 -11.95 6.97 -4.57
N PHE A 41 -12.43 6.34 -5.64
CA PHE A 41 -12.53 4.88 -5.74
C PHE A 41 -11.31 4.36 -6.48
N PHE A 42 -10.70 3.30 -5.99
CA PHE A 42 -9.53 2.72 -6.62
C PHE A 42 -9.57 1.19 -6.63
N GLY A 43 -8.87 0.62 -7.59
CA GLY A 43 -8.59 -0.81 -7.69
C GLY A 43 -7.14 -1.03 -8.06
N GLY A 44 -6.64 -2.24 -7.83
CA GLY A 44 -5.24 -2.56 -8.13
C GLY A 44 -4.81 -3.92 -7.62
N HIS A 45 -3.52 -4.03 -7.36
CA HIS A 45 -2.90 -5.26 -6.89
C HIS A 45 -2.03 -5.01 -5.65
N TYR A 46 -2.26 -5.83 -4.64
CA TYR A 46 -1.44 -5.88 -3.43
C TYR A 46 -0.41 -7.00 -3.56
N SER A 47 0.87 -6.67 -3.35
CA SER A 47 2.01 -7.59 -3.39
C SER A 47 2.56 -7.79 -1.99
N ALA A 48 2.32 -8.95 -1.42
CA ALA A 48 2.80 -9.25 -0.08
C ALA A 48 4.30 -9.57 -0.07
N GLY A 49 5.01 -9.09 0.93
CA GLY A 49 6.41 -9.45 1.20
C GLY A 49 6.60 -10.93 1.50
N GLY A 50 7.85 -11.38 1.56
CA GLY A 50 8.20 -12.77 1.84
C GLY A 50 7.73 -13.24 3.22
N ASP A 51 7.35 -14.51 3.29
CA ASP A 51 7.01 -15.24 4.52
C ASP A 51 7.57 -16.67 4.41
N VAL A 52 8.46 -17.03 5.32
CA VAL A 52 9.16 -18.32 5.29
C VAL A 52 8.20 -19.50 5.40
N LEU A 53 7.15 -19.38 6.20
CA LEU A 53 6.14 -20.43 6.37
C LEU A 53 4.97 -20.30 5.37
N GLY A 54 4.83 -19.15 4.72
CA GLY A 54 3.73 -18.88 3.78
C GLY A 54 2.35 -18.83 4.43
N VAL A 55 2.28 -18.69 5.76
CA VAL A 55 1.02 -18.69 6.55
C VAL A 55 0.39 -17.31 6.66
N THR A 56 1.11 -16.25 6.26
CA THR A 56 0.57 -14.89 6.23
C THR A 56 -0.17 -14.64 4.90
N PRO A 57 -1.08 -13.64 4.84
CA PRO A 57 -1.72 -13.26 3.60
C PRO A 57 -0.70 -12.97 2.50
N ARG A 58 -0.97 -13.48 1.31
CA ARG A 58 -0.21 -13.28 0.07
C ARG A 58 -0.71 -12.05 -0.67
N GLY A 59 -0.14 -11.79 -1.84
CA GLY A 59 -0.65 -10.80 -2.76
C GLY A 59 -2.03 -11.18 -3.33
N GLY A 60 -2.72 -10.18 -3.88
CA GLY A 60 -4.00 -10.40 -4.52
C GLY A 60 -4.65 -9.11 -5.02
N PRO A 61 -5.81 -9.21 -5.69
CA PRO A 61 -6.55 -8.05 -6.14
C PRO A 61 -7.01 -7.20 -4.94
N MET A 62 -6.92 -5.88 -5.12
CA MET A 62 -7.19 -4.88 -4.11
C MET A 62 -8.18 -3.85 -4.65
N PHE A 63 -9.09 -3.39 -3.81
CA PHE A 63 -9.95 -2.25 -4.08
C PHE A 63 -10.20 -1.45 -2.80
N GLY A 64 -10.65 -0.22 -2.95
CA GLY A 64 -10.90 0.61 -1.78
C GLY A 64 -11.42 1.99 -2.11
N ILE A 65 -11.49 2.78 -1.05
CA ILE A 65 -11.90 4.16 -1.08
C ILE A 65 -10.88 5.03 -0.36
N ARG A 66 -10.76 6.26 -0.78
CA ARG A 66 -9.90 7.26 -0.19
C ARG A 66 -10.62 8.59 -0.15
N TYR A 67 -10.47 9.28 0.97
CA TYR A 67 -10.91 10.64 1.18
C TYR A 67 -9.70 11.52 1.46
N GLU A 68 -9.58 12.64 0.77
CA GLU A 68 -8.54 13.64 0.98
C GLU A 68 -9.16 15.00 1.28
N LYS A 69 -8.58 15.69 2.28
CA LYS A 69 -8.93 17.07 2.62
C LYS A 69 -7.69 17.94 2.54
N HIS A 70 -7.80 19.04 1.81
CA HIS A 70 -6.76 20.05 1.73
C HIS A 70 -6.55 20.71 3.09
N LEU A 71 -5.30 20.79 3.54
CA LEU A 71 -4.91 21.41 4.80
C LEU A 71 -4.33 22.82 4.59
N GLY A 72 -3.74 23.05 3.42
CA GLY A 72 -3.10 24.31 3.04
C GLY A 72 -1.83 24.07 2.24
N GLY A 73 -1.53 24.99 1.30
CA GLY A 73 -0.39 24.85 0.42
C GLY A 73 -0.39 23.50 -0.35
N PRO A 74 0.70 22.74 -0.33
CA PRO A 74 0.76 21.44 -1.02
C PRO A 74 0.17 20.27 -0.20
N ALA A 75 -0.30 20.47 1.03
CA ALA A 75 -0.58 19.42 2.01
C ALA A 75 -2.05 18.99 2.04
N PHE A 76 -2.27 17.68 2.13
CA PHE A 76 -3.58 17.03 2.25
C PHE A 76 -3.57 16.00 3.38
N LEU A 77 -4.64 15.93 4.15
CA LEU A 77 -4.93 14.81 5.02
C LEU A 77 -5.67 13.75 4.21
N MET A 78 -5.14 12.53 4.20
CA MET A 78 -5.69 11.42 3.42
C MET A 78 -6.08 10.27 4.35
N ALA A 79 -7.36 9.91 4.36
CA ALA A 79 -7.86 8.70 4.99
C ALA A 79 -8.17 7.64 3.91
N ARG A 80 -7.71 6.40 4.09
CA ARG A 80 -7.88 5.34 3.12
C ARG A 80 -8.31 4.04 3.78
N TRP A 81 -9.27 3.38 3.16
CA TRP A 81 -9.63 1.99 3.42
C TRP A 81 -9.36 1.17 2.17
N SER A 82 -8.73 0.01 2.35
CA SER A 82 -8.41 -0.92 1.28
C SER A 82 -8.81 -2.33 1.67
N HIS A 83 -9.42 -3.05 0.75
CA HIS A 83 -9.75 -4.46 0.86
C HIS A 83 -8.95 -5.28 -0.13
N VAL A 84 -8.32 -6.35 0.34
CA VAL A 84 -7.52 -7.27 -0.47
C VAL A 84 -8.12 -8.67 -0.40
N ASN A 85 -8.45 -9.23 -1.54
CA ASN A 85 -8.76 -10.65 -1.66
C ASN A 85 -7.45 -11.42 -1.77
N SER A 86 -7.12 -12.19 -0.77
CA SER A 86 -5.83 -12.86 -0.63
C SER A 86 -5.99 -14.35 -0.35
N GLU A 87 -4.88 -15.06 -0.37
CA GLU A 87 -4.76 -16.46 0.02
C GLU A 87 -3.63 -16.61 1.03
N ARG A 88 -3.71 -17.63 1.88
CA ARG A 88 -2.61 -18.06 2.72
C ARG A 88 -2.54 -19.58 2.82
N ASN A 89 -1.37 -20.13 3.12
CA ASN A 89 -1.28 -21.53 3.50
C ASN A 89 -1.75 -21.69 4.95
N ALA A 90 -2.45 -22.78 5.21
CA ALA A 90 -2.83 -23.18 6.56
C ALA A 90 -2.03 -24.43 6.96
N ILE A 91 -1.58 -24.49 8.20
CA ILE A 91 -0.74 -25.58 8.75
C ILE A 91 -1.39 -26.13 10.01
N ASP A 92 -1.51 -27.45 10.08
CA ASP A 92 -1.89 -28.18 11.30
C ASP A 92 -0.61 -28.62 12.03
N PRO A 93 -0.20 -27.95 13.12
CA PRO A 93 1.04 -28.27 13.82
C PRO A 93 0.94 -29.60 14.62
N THR A 94 -0.22 -30.23 14.69
CA THR A 94 -0.40 -31.53 15.34
C THR A 94 -0.10 -32.71 14.42
N LYS A 95 0.14 -32.44 13.13
CA LYS A 95 0.46 -33.44 12.11
C LYS A 95 1.87 -33.24 11.56
N ALA A 96 2.40 -34.26 10.91
CA ALA A 96 3.74 -34.26 10.34
C ALA A 96 3.73 -34.28 8.80
N GLY A 97 4.80 -33.75 8.21
CA GLY A 97 5.06 -33.86 6.78
C GLY A 97 3.93 -33.28 5.93
N ALA A 98 3.55 -33.98 4.88
CA ALA A 98 2.49 -33.56 3.96
C ALA A 98 1.11 -33.43 4.63
N ALA A 99 0.82 -34.24 5.64
CA ALA A 99 -0.46 -34.20 6.35
C ALA A 99 -0.63 -32.92 7.22
N ALA A 100 0.47 -32.23 7.56
CA ALA A 100 0.42 -30.94 8.24
C ALA A 100 -0.05 -29.79 7.31
N GLN A 101 0.10 -29.94 6.00
CA GLN A 101 -0.25 -28.92 5.03
C GLN A 101 -1.75 -28.97 4.67
N LEU A 102 -2.52 -28.02 5.14
CA LEU A 102 -3.97 -27.91 4.86
C LEU A 102 -4.26 -27.22 3.52
N GLY A 103 -3.20 -26.84 2.79
CA GLY A 103 -3.27 -26.16 1.51
C GLY A 103 -3.63 -24.68 1.62
N ARG A 104 -3.92 -24.08 0.46
CA ARG A 104 -4.27 -22.65 0.36
C ARG A 104 -5.70 -22.42 0.80
N LYS A 105 -5.92 -21.33 1.51
CA LYS A 105 -7.23 -20.86 1.98
C LYS A 105 -7.40 -19.40 1.62
N ASN A 106 -8.56 -19.08 1.06
CA ASN A 106 -8.93 -17.70 0.77
C ASN A 106 -9.12 -16.93 2.07
N VAL A 107 -8.57 -15.73 2.13
CA VAL A 107 -8.65 -14.83 3.28
C VAL A 107 -8.84 -13.41 2.79
N SER A 108 -9.43 -12.55 3.62
CA SER A 108 -9.60 -11.14 3.34
C SER A 108 -8.71 -10.31 4.25
N LEU A 109 -7.97 -9.37 3.66
CA LEU A 109 -7.15 -8.40 4.39
C LEU A 109 -7.74 -7.02 4.21
N ASN A 110 -7.93 -6.29 5.30
CA ASN A 110 -8.34 -4.89 5.30
C ASN A 110 -7.21 -4.03 5.85
N LEU A 111 -6.95 -2.92 5.17
CA LEU A 111 -5.98 -1.91 5.58
C LEU A 111 -6.73 -0.60 5.79
N TYR A 112 -6.48 0.04 6.91
CA TYR A 112 -7.01 1.35 7.27
C TYR A 112 -5.83 2.25 7.59
N ASP A 113 -5.67 3.34 6.88
CA ASP A 113 -4.55 4.24 7.09
C ASP A 113 -4.94 5.71 6.98
N LEU A 114 -4.21 6.52 7.75
CA LEU A 114 -4.29 7.97 7.76
C LEU A 114 -2.91 8.51 7.39
N ASN A 115 -2.84 9.30 6.33
CA ASN A 115 -1.61 9.80 5.77
C ASN A 115 -1.63 11.32 5.61
N LEU A 116 -0.45 11.91 5.65
CA LEU A 116 -0.17 13.21 5.08
C LEU A 116 0.28 13.02 3.64
N ALA A 117 -0.41 13.63 2.70
CA ALA A 117 -0.05 13.63 1.29
C ALA A 117 0.43 15.02 0.87
N LEU A 118 1.45 15.08 0.03
CA LEU A 118 2.02 16.31 -0.47
C LEU A 118 2.04 16.31 -2.01
N ASN A 119 1.45 17.33 -2.61
CA ASN A 119 1.59 17.62 -4.02
C ASN A 119 2.95 18.25 -4.26
N LEU A 120 3.82 17.64 -5.05
CA LEU A 120 5.19 18.13 -5.28
C LEU A 120 5.23 19.39 -6.16
N THR A 121 4.17 19.63 -6.93
CA THR A 121 4.00 20.86 -7.72
C THR A 121 3.22 21.96 -6.98
N GLY A 122 3.00 21.77 -5.68
CA GLY A 122 2.21 22.71 -4.87
C GLY A 122 0.72 22.66 -5.25
N GLN A 123 0.11 23.82 -5.44
CA GLN A 123 -1.29 23.95 -5.89
C GLN A 123 -1.44 24.02 -7.42
N LYS A 124 -0.43 23.56 -8.16
CA LYS A 124 -0.44 23.60 -9.63
C LYS A 124 -0.21 22.22 -10.21
N SER A 125 -0.75 21.99 -11.39
CA SER A 125 -0.41 20.85 -12.24
C SER A 125 0.58 21.30 -13.31
N PHE A 126 1.46 20.40 -13.72
CA PHE A 126 2.32 20.54 -14.87
C PHE A 126 1.80 19.65 -16.00
N HIS A 127 1.36 20.22 -17.11
CA HIS A 127 0.68 19.49 -18.19
C HIS A 127 -0.43 18.56 -17.67
N HIS A 128 -1.25 19.06 -16.73
CA HIS A 128 -2.32 18.32 -16.06
C HIS A 128 -1.84 17.18 -15.13
N ILE A 129 -0.54 17.06 -14.87
CA ILE A 129 0.01 16.03 -13.98
C ILE A 129 0.45 16.67 -12.66
N VAL A 130 0.11 16.01 -11.55
CA VAL A 130 0.54 16.38 -10.19
C VAL A 130 1.20 15.16 -9.56
N PRO A 131 2.53 15.16 -9.39
CA PRO A 131 3.22 14.15 -8.60
C PRO A 131 2.90 14.31 -7.12
N ILE A 132 2.71 13.18 -6.43
CA ILE A 132 2.31 13.12 -5.02
C ILE A 132 3.24 12.19 -4.27
N ILE A 133 3.55 12.54 -3.04
CA ILE A 133 4.11 11.62 -2.05
C ILE A 133 3.20 11.55 -0.83
N ASN A 134 3.20 10.44 -0.14
CA ASN A 134 2.44 10.29 1.10
C ASN A 134 3.19 9.48 2.14
N LEU A 135 2.93 9.77 3.40
CA LEU A 135 3.46 9.08 4.56
C LEU A 135 2.38 9.05 5.64
N GLY A 136 2.22 7.92 6.29
CA GLY A 136 1.21 7.79 7.33
C GLY A 136 1.29 6.53 8.17
N VAL A 137 0.24 6.34 8.94
CA VAL A 137 0.09 5.25 9.89
C VAL A 137 -1.30 4.64 9.76
N GLY A 138 -1.40 3.39 10.18
CA GLY A 138 -2.66 2.68 10.08
C GLY A 138 -2.67 1.36 10.83
N VAL A 139 -3.64 0.55 10.52
CA VAL A 139 -3.80 -0.80 11.05
C VAL A 139 -4.18 -1.76 9.93
N ALA A 140 -3.70 -2.99 10.04
CA ALA A 140 -4.10 -4.08 9.17
C ALA A 140 -4.98 -5.05 9.95
N SER A 141 -6.03 -5.59 9.33
CA SER A 141 -6.93 -6.57 9.92
C SER A 141 -7.22 -7.67 8.91
N CYS A 142 -7.23 -8.92 9.35
CA CYS A 142 -7.43 -10.05 8.46
C CYS A 142 -8.44 -11.05 9.00
N GLY A 143 -9.36 -11.48 8.13
CA GLY A 143 -10.20 -12.65 8.33
C GLY A 143 -9.42 -13.94 8.07
N CYS A 144 -8.29 -14.13 8.78
CA CYS A 144 -7.29 -15.16 8.50
C CYS A 144 -7.43 -16.44 9.34
N THR A 145 -8.45 -16.55 10.17
CA THR A 145 -8.62 -17.71 11.06
C THR A 145 -9.09 -18.94 10.28
N VAL A 146 -8.32 -20.01 10.32
CA VAL A 146 -8.63 -21.29 9.67
C VAL A 146 -8.34 -22.41 10.67
N LYS A 147 -9.38 -23.15 11.10
CA LYS A 147 -9.19 -24.33 11.99
C LYS A 147 -8.64 -25.52 11.20
N PRO A 148 -7.70 -26.33 11.74
CA PRO A 148 -7.11 -26.27 13.09
C PRO A 148 -5.84 -25.40 13.22
N ASP A 149 -5.50 -24.61 12.20
CA ASP A 149 -4.33 -23.73 12.19
C ASP A 149 -4.40 -22.69 13.33
N PRO A 150 -3.40 -22.63 14.25
CA PRO A 150 -3.38 -21.67 15.36
C PRO A 150 -2.99 -20.26 14.96
N TYR A 151 -2.67 -20.01 13.69
CA TYR A 151 -2.25 -18.68 13.22
C TYR A 151 -3.36 -17.64 13.40
N LYS A 152 -2.99 -16.54 14.06
CA LYS A 152 -3.84 -15.35 14.23
C LYS A 152 -3.09 -14.14 13.70
N PHE A 153 -3.69 -13.45 12.75
CA PHE A 153 -3.11 -12.24 12.17
C PHE A 153 -3.04 -11.09 13.19
N GLY A 154 -4.07 -10.99 14.04
CA GLY A 154 -4.23 -9.87 14.96
C GLY A 154 -4.66 -8.59 14.24
N THR A 155 -4.32 -7.46 14.86
CA THR A 155 -4.51 -6.13 14.28
C THR A 155 -3.20 -5.34 14.41
N PRO A 156 -2.17 -5.68 13.59
CA PRO A 156 -0.89 -4.99 13.67
C PRO A 156 -1.01 -3.54 13.24
N PHE A 157 -0.26 -2.69 13.94
CA PHE A 157 -0.01 -1.32 13.53
C PHE A 157 0.83 -1.33 12.25
N ALA A 158 0.50 -0.46 11.30
CA ALA A 158 1.15 -0.36 10.01
C ALA A 158 1.67 1.05 9.77
N PHE A 159 2.87 1.16 9.24
CA PHE A 159 3.35 2.35 8.58
C PHE A 159 3.00 2.25 7.10
N SER A 160 2.57 3.37 6.50
CA SER A 160 2.31 3.47 5.07
C SER A 160 3.11 4.62 4.48
N PHE A 161 3.72 4.40 3.34
CA PHE A 161 4.42 5.43 2.57
C PHE A 161 4.31 5.11 1.09
N GLY A 162 4.34 6.15 0.27
CA GLY A 162 4.20 5.93 -1.15
C GLY A 162 4.27 7.21 -1.96
N GLY A 163 3.96 7.05 -3.23
CA GLY A 163 3.88 8.14 -4.18
C GLY A 163 3.02 7.78 -5.38
N GLY A 164 2.65 8.78 -6.12
CA GLY A 164 1.78 8.59 -7.27
C GLY A 164 1.75 9.79 -8.20
N LEU A 165 0.95 9.63 -9.24
CA LEU A 165 0.67 10.66 -10.21
C LEU A 165 -0.84 10.88 -10.28
N ARG A 166 -1.24 12.13 -10.19
CA ARG A 166 -2.61 12.58 -10.37
C ARG A 166 -2.70 13.25 -11.73
N TYR A 167 -3.63 12.84 -12.57
CA TYR A 167 -3.97 13.48 -13.82
C TYR A 167 -5.25 14.32 -13.63
N VAL A 168 -5.12 15.61 -13.86
CA VAL A 168 -6.16 16.63 -13.64
C VAL A 168 -6.58 17.25 -14.98
N PRO A 169 -7.49 16.63 -15.75
CA PRO A 169 -7.88 17.12 -17.06
C PRO A 169 -8.68 18.43 -17.01
N GLY A 170 -9.19 18.79 -15.84
CA GLY A 170 -10.12 19.90 -15.58
C GLY A 170 -11.47 19.40 -15.10
N GLY A 171 -12.23 20.29 -14.45
CA GLY A 171 -13.54 19.94 -13.89
C GLY A 171 -13.43 19.13 -12.59
N ARG A 172 -14.43 18.27 -12.32
CA ARG A 172 -14.60 17.56 -11.04
C ARG A 172 -14.01 16.16 -11.01
N PHE A 173 -13.47 15.67 -12.10
CA PHE A 173 -12.93 14.32 -12.20
C PHE A 173 -11.42 14.33 -12.37
N GLN A 174 -10.75 13.42 -11.68
CA GLN A 174 -9.32 13.19 -11.80
C GLN A 174 -9.06 11.69 -11.88
N LEU A 175 -7.92 11.33 -12.50
CA LEU A 175 -7.39 9.98 -12.47
C LEU A 175 -6.11 9.95 -11.66
N ARG A 176 -5.84 8.81 -11.03
CA ARG A 176 -4.69 8.67 -10.16
C ARG A 176 -4.09 7.27 -10.24
N VAL A 177 -2.77 7.22 -10.24
CA VAL A 177 -1.99 5.99 -10.12
C VAL A 177 -1.06 6.14 -8.93
N ASP A 178 -1.11 5.20 -8.00
CA ASP A 178 -0.32 5.24 -6.77
C ASP A 178 0.41 3.91 -6.56
N TRP A 179 1.64 4.02 -6.08
CA TRP A 179 2.38 2.95 -5.43
C TRP A 179 2.49 3.27 -3.95
N ASN A 180 2.10 2.31 -3.10
CA ASN A 180 2.21 2.44 -1.64
C ASN A 180 2.83 1.18 -1.05
N ASP A 181 3.69 1.37 -0.07
CA ASP A 181 4.24 0.32 0.77
C ASP A 181 3.61 0.37 2.16
N TYR A 182 3.31 -0.82 2.68
CA TYR A 182 2.78 -1.04 4.03
C TYR A 182 3.75 -1.88 4.82
N LEU A 183 4.30 -1.32 5.88
CA LEU A 183 5.24 -1.99 6.76
C LEU A 183 4.56 -2.28 8.10
N TYR A 184 4.40 -3.57 8.44
CA TYR A 184 3.84 -4.00 9.71
C TYR A 184 4.50 -5.27 10.25
N GLN A 185 4.41 -5.44 11.57
CA GLN A 185 5.00 -6.58 12.25
C GLN A 185 3.99 -7.70 12.45
N LEU A 186 4.38 -8.93 12.12
CA LEU A 186 3.60 -10.14 12.33
C LEU A 186 4.31 -11.10 13.29
N LYS A 187 3.54 -12.03 13.87
CA LYS A 187 4.06 -13.03 14.81
C LYS A 187 3.54 -14.41 14.46
N TYR A 188 4.44 -15.39 14.48
CA TYR A 188 4.05 -16.78 14.40
C TYR A 188 3.54 -17.30 15.76
N PRO A 189 2.54 -18.21 15.77
CA PRO A 189 2.08 -18.86 17.00
C PRO A 189 3.18 -19.71 17.63
N THR A 190 3.17 -19.84 18.95
CA THR A 190 4.12 -20.68 19.69
C THR A 190 4.05 -22.14 19.30
N GLN A 191 2.87 -22.61 18.90
CA GLN A 191 2.63 -23.99 18.47
C GLN A 191 3.46 -24.41 17.24
N TYR A 192 3.93 -23.45 16.42
CA TYR A 192 4.80 -23.75 15.29
C TYR A 192 6.24 -24.11 15.71
N TYR A 193 6.62 -23.76 16.95
CA TYR A 193 7.94 -23.99 17.52
C TYR A 193 7.98 -25.16 18.52
N SER A 194 6.81 -25.71 18.88
CA SER A 194 6.70 -26.83 19.79
C SER A 194 6.56 -28.14 19.02
N ASN A 195 7.38 -29.12 19.37
CA ASN A 195 7.27 -30.48 18.85
C ASN A 195 6.34 -31.30 19.75
N THR A 196 5.04 -31.14 19.60
CA THR A 196 4.01 -31.77 20.46
C THR A 196 3.83 -33.26 20.16
N THR A 197 4.29 -33.73 18.98
CA THR A 197 4.03 -35.11 18.50
C THR A 197 5.32 -35.89 18.16
N GLY A 198 6.50 -35.34 18.48
CA GLY A 198 7.78 -36.01 18.14
C GLY A 198 8.11 -35.96 16.62
N THR A 199 7.34 -35.22 15.82
CA THR A 199 7.40 -35.22 14.34
C THR A 199 8.14 -34.02 13.75
N GLY A 200 8.74 -33.18 14.59
CA GLY A 200 9.41 -31.93 14.20
C GLY A 200 8.56 -30.69 14.40
N THR A 201 9.17 -29.53 14.24
CA THR A 201 8.53 -28.22 14.36
C THR A 201 8.07 -27.72 13.00
N ALA A 202 6.95 -26.98 12.91
CA ALA A 202 6.49 -26.35 11.68
C ALA A 202 7.43 -25.20 11.28
N ALA A 203 7.99 -24.48 12.24
CA ALA A 203 8.97 -23.44 11.99
C ALA A 203 10.39 -24.02 11.87
N PRO A 204 11.21 -23.57 10.89
CA PRO A 204 12.61 -23.92 10.81
C PRO A 204 13.37 -23.52 12.08
N SER A 205 14.44 -24.28 12.41
CA SER A 205 15.30 -23.95 13.53
C SER A 205 15.92 -22.55 13.34
N GLY A 206 15.88 -21.72 14.40
CA GLY A 206 16.39 -20.35 14.36
C GLY A 206 15.47 -19.31 13.72
N GLN A 207 14.30 -19.69 13.22
CA GLN A 207 13.34 -18.72 12.70
C GLN A 207 12.79 -17.82 13.81
N ALA A 208 12.94 -16.49 13.63
CA ALA A 208 12.39 -15.51 14.55
C ALA A 208 10.87 -15.57 14.59
N ARG A 209 10.28 -15.52 15.79
CA ARG A 209 8.83 -15.54 15.98
C ARG A 209 8.14 -14.27 15.51
N SER A 210 8.81 -13.14 15.60
CA SER A 210 8.30 -11.83 15.20
C SER A 210 9.15 -11.29 14.05
N PHE A 211 8.50 -10.78 13.00
CA PHE A 211 9.18 -10.25 11.83
C PHE A 211 8.41 -9.10 11.20
N TRP A 212 9.13 -8.17 10.61
CA TRP A 212 8.56 -7.10 9.82
C TRP A 212 8.29 -7.57 8.41
N LYS A 213 7.15 -7.16 7.89
CA LYS A 213 6.72 -7.48 6.53
C LYS A 213 6.48 -6.20 5.76
N ASN A 214 7.20 -6.03 4.65
CA ASN A 214 6.99 -4.94 3.70
C ASN A 214 6.09 -5.43 2.56
N ASN A 215 5.05 -4.68 2.25
CA ASN A 215 4.02 -5.09 1.30
C ASN A 215 3.67 -3.91 0.39
N GLY A 216 3.88 -4.10 -0.92
CA GLY A 216 3.59 -3.08 -1.92
C GLY A 216 2.17 -3.17 -2.46
N ALA A 217 1.61 -2.04 -2.87
CA ALA A 217 0.34 -1.97 -3.57
C ALA A 217 0.41 -0.98 -4.74
N LEU A 218 0.08 -1.44 -5.93
CA LEU A 218 -0.10 -0.60 -7.10
C LEU A 218 -1.61 -0.43 -7.35
N THR A 219 -2.08 0.81 -7.38
CA THR A 219 -3.50 1.12 -7.55
C THR A 219 -3.73 2.18 -8.62
N ILE A 220 -4.87 2.09 -9.29
CA ILE A 220 -5.41 3.11 -10.18
C ILE A 220 -6.79 3.50 -9.66
N GLY A 221 -7.12 4.78 -9.68
CA GLY A 221 -8.38 5.29 -9.17
C GLY A 221 -8.93 6.45 -9.95
N ALA A 222 -10.23 6.65 -9.78
CA ALA A 222 -10.95 7.82 -10.24
C ALA A 222 -11.46 8.62 -9.04
N SER A 223 -11.24 9.91 -9.08
CA SER A 223 -11.58 10.84 -8.00
C SER A 223 -12.66 11.82 -8.42
N LEU A 224 -13.54 12.12 -7.48
CA LEU A 224 -14.51 13.20 -7.55
C LEU A 224 -14.09 14.32 -6.61
N LEU A 225 -14.02 15.53 -7.13
CA LEU A 225 -13.66 16.74 -6.40
C LEU A 225 -14.89 17.46 -5.89
N PHE A 226 -14.81 17.91 -4.64
CA PHE A 226 -15.80 18.77 -4.02
C PHE A 226 -15.14 20.12 -3.73
N PHE A 227 -15.68 21.15 -4.37
CA PHE A 227 -15.25 22.54 -4.18
C PHE A 227 -16.12 23.19 -3.11
N GLN A 228 -15.49 23.82 -2.15
CA GLN A 228 -16.07 24.85 -1.28
C GLN A 228 -15.03 25.89 -0.94
#